data_97b4a5e109ec74b2e6bbca76b80a78b1
#
_entry.id   97b4a5e109ec74b2e6bbca76b80a78b1
#
_cell.length_a   1.000
_cell.length_b   1.000
_cell.length_c   1.000
_cell.angle_alpha   90.00
_cell.angle_beta   90.00
_cell.angle_gamma   90.00
#
_symmetry.space_group_name_H-M   'P 1'
#
loop_
_entity.id
_entity.type
_entity.pdbx_description
1 polymer ?
#
loop_
_entity_poly.entity_id
_entity_poly.type
_entity_poly.pdbx_seq_one_letter_code
_entity_poly.pdbx_strand_id
1 'polypeptide(L)'
;MSTTKEQQAVGPQPHVAELGTTSAPLKSAAFFIGAYCKEFNEDFMLCKAESRDPAHCLKEGRRVTRCATDLITKMRENCLEQFESHWACLEQNNHQYYRCRTVERPLNTCMFEKLGLVKTIPGTPEGRKQIHEIENPVLKRQQK
;
A
#
# COMPACT_ATOMS: atom_id res chain seq x y z
N MET A 1 9.11 27.20 -23.16
CA MET A 1 8.50 28.20 -22.26
C MET A 1 7.68 27.58 -21.14
N SER A 2 6.78 26.65 -21.44
CA SER A 2 6.09 25.90 -20.41
C SER A 2 7.04 25.08 -19.52
N THR A 3 8.12 24.57 -20.10
CA THR A 3 9.15 23.83 -19.39
C THR A 3 9.86 24.65 -18.32
N THR A 4 10.10 25.94 -18.56
CA THR A 4 10.78 26.79 -17.58
C THR A 4 9.89 27.09 -16.38
N LYS A 5 8.60 27.26 -16.61
CA LYS A 5 7.64 27.47 -15.52
C LYS A 5 7.39 26.19 -14.70
N GLU A 6 7.35 25.07 -15.39
CA GLU A 6 7.23 23.77 -14.69
C GLU A 6 8.48 23.47 -13.88
N GLN A 7 9.66 23.79 -14.43
CA GLN A 7 10.90 23.63 -13.69
C GLN A 7 10.98 24.57 -12.49
N GLN A 8 10.47 25.79 -12.61
CA GLN A 8 10.42 26.72 -11.49
C GLN A 8 9.39 26.32 -10.44
N ALA A 9 8.26 25.81 -10.86
CA ALA A 9 7.26 25.28 -9.94
C ALA A 9 7.69 24.00 -9.27
N VAL A 10 8.56 23.24 -9.91
CA VAL A 10 9.10 21.97 -9.44
C VAL A 10 10.48 22.17 -8.78
N GLY A 11 11.11 23.31 -9.02
CA GLY A 11 12.47 23.62 -8.58
C GLY A 11 12.70 23.46 -7.09
N PRO A 12 12.38 24.39 -6.21
CA PRO A 12 12.57 24.14 -4.78
C PRO A 12 11.50 23.24 -4.20
N GLN A 13 10.56 22.92 -4.93
CA GLN A 13 9.60 21.98 -4.61
C GLN A 13 9.71 20.91 -5.49
N PRO A 14 9.13 20.18 -5.05
CA PRO A 14 8.89 19.36 -3.94
C PRO A 14 9.67 18.17 -4.21
N HIS A 15 10.86 18.22 -3.75
CA HIS A 15 11.65 17.01 -3.70
C HIS A 15 10.87 16.04 -2.83
N VAL A 16 10.41 14.97 -3.41
CA VAL A 16 9.81 13.87 -2.67
C VAL A 16 10.89 12.82 -2.53
N ALA A 17 11.28 12.58 -1.29
CA ALA A 17 12.22 11.51 -0.99
C ALA A 17 11.63 10.17 -1.43
N GLU A 18 12.49 9.28 -1.89
CA GLU A 18 12.08 7.92 -2.19
C GLU A 18 11.49 7.25 -0.96
N LEU A 19 10.54 6.35 -1.17
CA LEU A 19 9.86 5.64 -0.10
C LEU A 19 10.85 4.88 0.79
N GLY A 20 11.94 4.38 0.23
CA GLY A 20 13.01 3.71 0.98
C GLY A 20 12.60 2.40 1.61
N THR A 21 11.49 1.84 1.19
CA THR A 21 10.92 0.62 1.75
C THR A 21 11.11 -0.53 0.77
N THR A 22 11.47 -1.70 1.29
CA THR A 22 11.66 -2.90 0.48
C THR A 22 10.32 -3.53 0.09
N SER A 23 10.36 -4.58 -0.70
CA SER A 23 9.16 -5.18 -1.28
C SER A 23 8.22 -5.84 -0.25
N ALA A 24 8.76 -6.46 0.80
CA ALA A 24 7.91 -7.13 1.80
C ALA A 24 7.03 -6.15 2.58
N PRO A 25 7.55 -5.05 3.16
CA PRO A 25 6.69 -4.03 3.77
C PRO A 25 5.69 -3.42 2.79
N LEU A 26 6.08 -3.16 1.55
CA LEU A 26 5.16 -2.64 0.54
C LEU A 26 4.04 -3.63 0.22
N LYS A 27 4.37 -4.90 0.14
CA LYS A 27 3.38 -5.96 -0.09
C LYS A 27 2.40 -6.05 1.09
N SER A 28 2.90 -5.96 2.31
CA SER A 28 2.08 -5.94 3.53
C SER A 28 1.08 -4.77 3.52
N ALA A 29 1.52 -3.60 3.10
CA ALA A 29 0.73 -2.37 3.10
C ALA A 29 -0.09 -2.17 1.82
N ALA A 30 0.05 -3.00 0.80
CA ALA A 30 -0.46 -2.74 -0.55
C ALA A 30 -1.96 -2.37 -0.60
N PHE A 31 -2.82 -3.13 0.05
CA PHE A 31 -4.25 -2.87 0.03
C PHE A 31 -4.66 -1.68 0.88
N PHE A 32 -3.89 -1.36 1.92
CA PHE A 32 -4.08 -0.13 2.70
C PHE A 32 -3.65 1.09 1.91
N ILE A 33 -2.55 1.00 1.15
CA ILE A 33 -2.12 2.05 0.22
C ILE A 33 -3.21 2.28 -0.83
N GLY A 34 -3.79 1.21 -1.36
CA GLY A 34 -4.88 1.31 -2.33
C GLY A 34 -6.12 2.01 -1.80
N ALA A 35 -6.44 1.81 -0.53
CA ALA A 35 -7.57 2.47 0.11
C ALA A 35 -7.27 3.93 0.48
N TYR A 36 -6.12 4.16 1.10
CA TYR A 36 -5.72 5.48 1.61
C TYR A 36 -5.35 6.45 0.50
N CYS A 37 -4.68 5.96 -0.53
CA CYS A 37 -4.15 6.76 -1.64
C CYS A 37 -4.96 6.62 -2.93
N LYS A 38 -6.21 6.18 -2.85
CA LYS A 38 -7.04 5.86 -4.01
C LYS A 38 -7.10 6.98 -5.03
N GLU A 39 -7.40 8.21 -4.59
CA GLU A 39 -7.53 9.35 -5.49
C GLU A 39 -6.23 9.64 -6.25
N PHE A 40 -5.11 9.63 -5.56
CA PHE A 40 -3.81 9.89 -6.16
C PHE A 40 -3.39 8.78 -7.12
N ASN A 41 -3.67 7.53 -6.76
CA ASN A 41 -3.38 6.38 -7.61
C ASN A 41 -4.22 6.41 -8.89
N GLU A 42 -5.49 6.75 -8.79
CA GLU A 42 -6.38 6.88 -9.94
C GLU A 42 -5.95 8.01 -10.87
N ASP A 43 -5.62 9.18 -10.33
CA ASP A 43 -5.10 10.31 -11.11
C ASP A 43 -3.82 9.94 -11.86
N PHE A 44 -2.92 9.24 -11.20
CA PHE A 44 -1.68 8.77 -11.82
C PHE A 44 -1.96 7.79 -12.96
N MET A 45 -2.87 6.84 -12.75
CA MET A 45 -3.21 5.86 -13.78
C MET A 45 -3.90 6.51 -14.98
N LEU A 46 -4.78 7.49 -14.75
CA LEU A 46 -5.41 8.26 -15.82
C LEU A 46 -4.37 9.06 -16.61
N CYS A 47 -3.43 9.68 -15.92
CA CYS A 47 -2.34 10.39 -16.58
C CYS A 47 -1.49 9.45 -17.44
N LYS A 48 -1.19 8.25 -16.95
CA LYS A 48 -0.44 7.23 -17.71
C LYS A 48 -1.21 6.73 -18.93
N ALA A 49 -2.53 6.71 -18.87
CA ALA A 49 -3.37 6.36 -20.02
C ALA A 49 -3.31 7.42 -21.10
N GLU A 50 -3.11 8.70 -20.74
CA GLU A 50 -2.96 9.80 -21.70
C GLU A 50 -1.60 9.76 -22.42
N SER A 51 -0.52 9.49 -21.68
CA SER A 51 0.82 9.47 -22.22
C SER A 51 1.72 8.48 -21.50
N ARG A 52 2.48 7.72 -22.26
CA ARG A 52 3.47 6.78 -21.73
C ARG A 52 4.79 7.44 -21.38
N ASP A 53 4.97 8.70 -21.73
CA ASP A 53 6.18 9.44 -21.40
C ASP A 53 6.31 9.58 -19.88
N PRO A 54 7.39 9.06 -19.25
CA PRO A 54 7.58 9.20 -17.81
C PRO A 54 7.56 10.63 -17.32
N ALA A 55 8.04 11.57 -18.13
CA ALA A 55 8.06 12.98 -17.76
C ALA A 55 6.66 13.62 -17.67
N HIS A 56 5.69 13.06 -18.38
CA HIS A 56 4.32 13.59 -18.43
C HIS A 56 3.60 13.50 -17.06
N CYS A 57 3.88 12.47 -16.29
CA CYS A 57 3.16 12.16 -15.06
C CYS A 57 4.00 12.28 -13.79
N LEU A 58 5.07 13.07 -13.81
CA LEU A 58 5.94 13.24 -12.64
C LEU A 58 5.21 13.85 -11.44
N LYS A 59 4.33 14.82 -11.68
CA LYS A 59 3.57 15.50 -10.64
C LYS A 59 2.63 14.51 -9.93
N GLU A 60 1.88 13.74 -10.69
CA GLU A 60 0.95 12.73 -10.17
C GLU A 60 1.71 11.61 -9.46
N GLY A 61 2.85 11.19 -10.01
CA GLY A 61 3.71 10.18 -9.39
C GLY A 61 4.28 10.64 -8.06
N ARG A 62 4.65 11.89 -7.92
CA ARG A 62 5.10 12.45 -6.65
C ARG A 62 4.02 12.44 -5.58
N ARG A 63 2.79 12.74 -5.97
CA ARG A 63 1.64 12.67 -5.06
C ARG A 63 1.40 11.25 -4.57
N VAL A 64 1.50 10.26 -5.44
CA VAL A 64 1.41 8.84 -5.07
C VAL A 64 2.50 8.49 -4.07
N THR A 65 3.73 8.87 -4.32
CA THR A 65 4.87 8.59 -3.43
C THR A 65 4.70 9.24 -2.06
N ARG A 66 4.26 10.50 -2.01
CA ARG A 66 3.99 11.18 -0.74
C ARG A 66 2.92 10.48 0.07
N CYS A 67 1.84 10.11 -0.58
CA CYS A 67 0.73 9.45 0.08
C CYS A 67 1.17 8.09 0.65
N ALA A 68 1.91 7.31 -0.12
CA ALA A 68 2.43 6.02 0.33
C ALA A 68 3.41 6.19 1.49
N THR A 69 4.29 7.17 1.43
CA THR A 69 5.23 7.50 2.51
C THR A 69 4.48 7.89 3.78
N ASP A 70 3.46 8.72 3.67
CA ASP A 70 2.64 9.14 4.79
C ASP A 70 1.95 7.95 5.45
N LEU A 71 1.36 7.07 4.67
CA LEU A 71 0.70 5.87 5.19
C LEU A 71 1.69 4.93 5.90
N ILE A 72 2.84 4.65 5.28
CA ILE A 72 3.86 3.79 5.90
C ILE A 72 4.34 4.38 7.23
N THR A 73 4.53 5.70 7.28
CA THR A 73 4.89 6.39 8.51
C THR A 73 3.82 6.22 9.58
N LYS A 74 2.55 6.40 9.23
CA LYS A 74 1.43 6.20 10.15
C LYS A 74 1.30 4.77 10.63
N MET A 75 1.55 3.81 9.75
CA MET A 75 1.55 2.39 10.12
C MET A 75 2.63 2.10 11.16
N ARG A 76 3.82 2.64 10.98
CA ARG A 76 4.92 2.47 11.94
C ARG A 76 4.67 3.18 13.26
N GLU A 77 4.02 4.33 13.24
CA GLU A 77 3.70 5.06 14.46
C GLU A 77 2.61 4.41 15.29
N ASN A 78 1.63 3.78 14.64
CA ASN A 78 0.43 3.26 15.30
C ASN A 78 0.40 1.75 15.44
N CYS A 79 0.96 1.01 14.48
CA CYS A 79 0.85 -0.44 14.39
C CYS A 79 2.19 -1.12 14.10
N LEU A 80 3.26 -0.61 14.67
CA LEU A 80 4.63 -1.05 14.35
C LEU A 80 4.84 -2.56 14.52
N GLU A 81 4.48 -3.11 15.68
CA GLU A 81 4.68 -4.54 15.97
C GLU A 81 3.92 -5.43 15.01
N GLN A 82 2.66 -5.11 14.77
CA GLN A 82 1.80 -5.86 13.87
C GLN A 82 2.29 -5.76 12.43
N PHE A 83 2.70 -4.58 12.02
CA PHE A 83 3.24 -4.35 10.69
C PHE A 83 4.53 -5.14 10.46
N GLU A 84 5.48 -5.05 11.38
CA GLU A 84 6.75 -5.78 11.27
C GLU A 84 6.56 -7.29 11.31
N SER A 85 5.65 -7.80 12.15
CA SER A 85 5.34 -9.23 12.19
C SER A 85 4.79 -9.71 10.85
N HIS A 86 3.91 -8.93 10.23
CA HIS A 86 3.31 -9.31 8.96
C HIS A 86 4.32 -9.30 7.81
N TRP A 87 5.06 -8.20 7.63
CA TRP A 87 6.01 -8.16 6.51
C TRP A 87 7.20 -9.11 6.71
N ALA A 88 7.63 -9.36 7.95
CA ALA A 88 8.68 -10.34 8.21
C ALA A 88 8.21 -11.75 7.83
N CYS A 89 6.96 -12.10 8.13
CA CYS A 89 6.37 -13.36 7.69
C CYS A 89 6.31 -13.47 6.17
N LEU A 90 5.88 -12.41 5.50
CA LEU A 90 5.84 -12.36 4.02
C LEU A 90 7.23 -12.56 3.43
N GLU A 91 8.24 -11.92 3.99
CA GLU A 91 9.61 -12.05 3.52
C GLU A 91 10.12 -13.50 3.61
N GLN A 92 9.77 -14.20 4.68
CA GLN A 92 10.16 -15.60 4.89
C GLN A 92 9.31 -16.60 4.08
N ASN A 93 8.15 -16.20 3.62
CA ASN A 93 7.19 -17.06 2.92
C ASN A 93 6.99 -16.67 1.46
N ASN A 94 8.01 -16.14 0.82
CA ASN A 94 8.01 -15.80 -0.60
C ASN A 94 6.89 -14.84 -0.99
N HIS A 95 6.55 -13.89 -0.12
CA HIS A 95 5.50 -12.88 -0.31
C HIS A 95 4.10 -13.46 -0.56
N GLN A 96 3.84 -14.66 -0.07
CA GLN A 96 2.53 -15.32 -0.24
C GLN A 96 1.60 -14.98 0.93
N TYR A 97 0.56 -14.20 0.67
CA TYR A 97 -0.36 -13.73 1.69
C TYR A 97 -1.01 -14.86 2.49
N TYR A 98 -1.39 -15.94 1.82
CA TYR A 98 -2.13 -17.03 2.47
C TYR A 98 -1.35 -17.74 3.58
N ARG A 99 -0.03 -17.63 3.56
CA ARG A 99 0.84 -18.22 4.58
C ARG A 99 0.95 -17.38 5.84
N CYS A 100 0.55 -16.12 5.78
CA CYS A 100 0.75 -15.16 6.85
C CYS A 100 -0.55 -14.61 7.44
N ARG A 101 -1.66 -15.35 7.33
CA ARG A 101 -2.98 -14.90 7.81
C ARG A 101 -3.03 -14.66 9.30
N THR A 102 -2.31 -15.46 10.10
CA THR A 102 -2.29 -15.32 11.55
C THR A 102 -1.70 -14.00 12.03
N VAL A 103 -0.68 -13.49 11.34
CA VAL A 103 -0.05 -12.19 11.65
C VAL A 103 -0.71 -11.03 10.89
N GLU A 104 -1.41 -11.31 9.81
CA GLU A 104 -2.17 -10.31 9.06
C GLU A 104 -3.38 -9.79 9.83
N ARG A 105 -4.11 -10.66 10.50
CA ARG A 105 -5.32 -10.30 11.26
C ARG A 105 -5.07 -9.25 12.33
N PRO A 106 -4.05 -9.37 13.20
CA PRO A 106 -3.73 -8.31 14.14
C PRO A 106 -3.40 -6.98 13.49
N LEU A 107 -2.70 -7.00 12.35
CA LEU A 107 -2.42 -5.79 11.59
C LEU A 107 -3.72 -5.16 11.07
N ASN A 108 -4.61 -5.95 10.48
CA ASN A 108 -5.88 -5.46 9.96
C ASN A 108 -6.73 -4.82 11.07
N THR A 109 -6.77 -5.45 12.25
CA THR A 109 -7.48 -4.92 13.42
C THR A 109 -6.88 -3.60 13.88
N CYS A 110 -5.55 -3.52 13.99
CA CYS A 110 -4.86 -2.30 14.40
C CYS A 110 -5.09 -1.16 13.40
N MET A 111 -5.03 -1.44 12.11
CA MET A 111 -5.27 -0.45 11.06
C MET A 111 -6.69 0.12 11.12
N PHE A 112 -7.66 -0.73 11.38
CA PHE A 112 -9.04 -0.29 11.53
C PHE A 112 -9.23 0.57 12.80
N GLU A 113 -8.72 0.11 13.93
CA GLU A 113 -8.88 0.81 15.22
C GLU A 113 -8.12 2.14 15.28
N LYS A 114 -6.90 2.19 14.74
CA LYS A 114 -6.03 3.36 14.86
C LYS A 114 -6.18 4.35 13.70
N LEU A 115 -6.38 3.86 12.48
CA LEU A 115 -6.40 4.68 11.28
C LEU A 115 -7.74 4.65 10.54
N GLY A 116 -8.68 3.83 10.97
CA GLY A 116 -9.98 3.70 10.31
C GLY A 116 -9.92 3.07 8.93
N LEU A 117 -8.84 2.38 8.60
CA LEU A 117 -8.65 1.77 7.29
C LEU A 117 -9.06 0.30 7.30
N VAL A 118 -9.89 -0.08 6.35
CA VAL A 118 -10.34 -1.46 6.16
C VAL A 118 -9.63 -2.04 4.96
N LYS A 119 -9.06 -3.22 5.12
CA LYS A 119 -8.44 -3.94 4.02
C LYS A 119 -9.52 -4.51 3.10
N THR A 120 -9.50 -4.08 1.86
CA THR A 120 -10.42 -4.57 0.83
C THR A 120 -9.61 -5.03 -0.37
N ILE A 121 -9.78 -6.30 -0.73
CA ILE A 121 -9.12 -6.87 -1.91
C ILE A 121 -10.11 -6.76 -3.09
N PRO A 122 -9.73 -6.06 -4.17
CA PRO A 122 -10.60 -5.92 -5.34
C PRO A 122 -10.92 -7.27 -5.98
N GLY A 123 -12.12 -7.37 -6.55
CA GLY A 123 -12.54 -8.55 -7.29
C GLY A 123 -13.35 -9.56 -6.48
N THR A 124 -13.58 -9.32 -5.21
CA THR A 124 -14.45 -10.18 -4.41
C THR A 124 -15.91 -9.99 -4.85
N PRO A 125 -16.66 -11.08 -5.16
CA PRO A 125 -18.07 -10.98 -5.51
C PRO A 125 -18.90 -10.37 -4.37
N GLU A 126 -19.94 -9.64 -4.74
CA GLU A 126 -20.86 -9.06 -3.75
C GLU A 126 -21.46 -10.15 -2.86
N GLY A 127 -21.58 -9.83 -1.57
CA GLY A 127 -22.15 -10.75 -0.58
C GLY A 127 -21.22 -11.85 -0.10
N ARG A 128 -19.99 -11.90 -0.60
CA ARG A 128 -18.98 -12.87 -0.14
C ARG A 128 -17.94 -12.20 0.75
N LYS A 129 -17.43 -12.98 1.70
CA LYS A 129 -16.33 -12.54 2.55
C LYS A 129 -15.05 -12.34 1.73
N GLN A 130 -14.24 -11.40 2.15
CA GLN A 130 -12.91 -11.21 1.60
C GLN A 130 -12.05 -12.46 1.84
N ILE A 131 -11.17 -12.77 0.88
CA ILE A 131 -10.34 -13.98 0.96
C ILE A 131 -9.48 -14.03 2.22
N HIS A 132 -9.02 -12.88 2.71
CA HIS A 132 -8.20 -12.81 3.93
C HIS A 132 -9.01 -13.04 5.22
N GLU A 133 -10.33 -12.97 5.16
CA GLU A 133 -11.22 -13.23 6.28
C GLU A 133 -11.69 -14.69 6.34
N ILE A 134 -11.52 -15.43 5.26
CA ILE A 134 -11.94 -16.82 5.16
C ILE A 134 -10.87 -17.71 5.80
N GLU A 135 -11.30 -18.59 6.68
CA GLU A 135 -10.42 -19.60 7.24
C GLU A 135 -10.18 -20.73 6.23
N ASN A 136 -8.91 -21.01 5.95
CA ASN A 136 -8.54 -22.12 5.10
C ASN A 136 -8.35 -23.39 5.96
N PRO A 137 -9.17 -24.44 5.78
CA PRO A 137 -9.08 -25.67 6.59
C PRO A 137 -7.72 -26.37 6.48
N VAL A 138 -7.07 -26.26 5.33
CA VAL A 138 -5.75 -26.87 5.10
C VAL A 138 -4.68 -26.19 5.95
N LEU A 139 -4.75 -24.86 6.07
CA LEU A 139 -3.79 -24.10 6.88
C LEU A 139 -4.00 -24.32 8.39
N LYS A 140 -5.23 -24.55 8.83
CA LYS A 140 -5.53 -24.91 10.23
C LYS A 140 -4.83 -26.18 10.67
N ARG A 141 -4.70 -27.16 9.78
CA ARG A 141 -4.03 -28.42 10.08
C ARG A 141 -2.52 -28.27 10.26
N GLN A 142 -1.93 -27.27 9.64
CA GLN A 142 -0.48 -27.02 9.73
C GLN A 142 -0.07 -26.24 10.98
N GLN A 143 -1.02 -25.64 11.67
CA GLN A 143 -0.78 -24.84 12.87
C GLN A 143 -0.90 -25.65 14.18
N LYS A 144 -1.17 -26.93 14.10
CA LYS A 144 -1.14 -27.87 15.23
C LYS A 144 0.19 -28.62 15.26
#